data_b7b918dd6ca1a7c839b070ee2120a7b8
#
_entry.id   b7b918dd6ca1a7c839b070ee2120a7b8
#
_cell.length_a   1.000
_cell.length_b   1.000
_cell.length_c   1.000
_cell.angle_alpha   90.00
_cell.angle_beta   90.00
_cell.angle_gamma   90.00
#
_symmetry.space_group_name_H-M   'P 1'
#
loop_
_entity.id
_entity.type
_entity.pdbx_description
1 polymer ?
#
loop_
_entity_poly.entity_id
_entity_poly.type
_entity_poly.pdbx_seq_one_letter_code
_entity_poly.pdbx_strand_id
1 'polypeptide(L)'
;MSTVLLIVLIVVAVVLVAAAFAVLSRKRQGAGGRRGLRRRFGPEYDRAVARHDGDTKAAERDLGERVKRHGSLRTRPLAPAAREEYAARWTVAQERFVDSPREALIEADRLIAEVAGARGFPDAGHYEDQVDALSVHHAHHVHGYRKVHRAALDTPGAEEHRAGTEEMRAAMIEARALFDALVKEQHTDADAAHDGRHGTHKRSTGITHKGVQHG
;
A
#
# COMPACT_ATOMS: atom_id res chain seq x y z
N MET A 1 33.24 -16.26 -51.37
CA MET A 1 31.94 -15.85 -50.78
C MET A 1 31.75 -14.38 -51.03
N SER A 2 30.63 -13.95 -51.62
CA SER A 2 30.37 -12.56 -52.01
C SER A 2 30.17 -11.75 -50.68
N THR A 3 30.79 -10.56 -50.59
CA THR A 3 30.68 -9.65 -49.46
C THR A 3 29.23 -9.34 -49.11
N VAL A 4 28.36 -9.33 -50.11
CA VAL A 4 26.91 -9.21 -49.96
C VAL A 4 26.28 -10.32 -49.16
N LEU A 5 26.67 -11.56 -49.44
CA LEU A 5 26.18 -12.76 -48.69
C LEU A 5 26.56 -12.69 -47.21
N LEU A 6 27.76 -12.24 -46.94
CA LEU A 6 28.27 -12.11 -45.54
C LEU A 6 27.51 -11.03 -44.79
N ILE A 7 27.21 -9.89 -45.44
CA ILE A 7 26.41 -8.78 -44.83
C ILE A 7 24.99 -9.30 -44.53
N VAL A 8 24.35 -10.00 -45.47
CA VAL A 8 23.00 -10.56 -45.30
C VAL A 8 22.96 -11.53 -44.12
N LEU A 9 23.96 -12.41 -44.00
CA LEU A 9 24.07 -13.37 -42.89
C LEU A 9 24.20 -12.65 -41.52
N ILE A 10 25.01 -11.60 -41.45
CA ILE A 10 25.19 -10.80 -40.23
C ILE A 10 23.86 -10.09 -39.85
N VAL A 11 23.16 -9.48 -40.81
CA VAL A 11 21.89 -8.83 -40.56
C VAL A 11 20.83 -9.81 -40.05
N VAL A 12 20.72 -10.99 -40.67
CA VAL A 12 19.80 -12.05 -40.22
C VAL A 12 20.15 -12.51 -38.81
N ALA A 13 21.43 -12.73 -38.52
CA ALA A 13 21.89 -13.12 -37.18
C ALA A 13 21.52 -12.06 -36.11
N VAL A 14 21.73 -10.77 -36.40
CA VAL A 14 21.39 -9.66 -35.50
C VAL A 14 19.89 -9.59 -35.25
N VAL A 15 19.06 -9.75 -36.28
CA VAL A 15 17.60 -9.76 -36.16
C VAL A 15 17.13 -10.96 -35.33
N LEU A 16 17.69 -12.14 -35.53
CA LEU A 16 17.36 -13.34 -34.72
C LEU A 16 17.76 -13.17 -33.26
N VAL A 17 18.93 -12.60 -32.99
CA VAL A 17 19.39 -12.32 -31.62
C VAL A 17 18.49 -11.26 -30.94
N ALA A 18 18.13 -10.21 -31.66
CA ALA A 18 17.22 -9.18 -31.16
C ALA A 18 15.81 -9.74 -30.87
N ALA A 19 15.28 -10.59 -31.77
CA ALA A 19 14.01 -11.30 -31.58
C ALA A 19 14.05 -12.26 -30.39
N ALA A 20 15.10 -13.06 -30.24
CA ALA A 20 15.32 -13.96 -29.12
C ALA A 20 15.43 -13.18 -27.79
N PHE A 21 16.16 -12.07 -27.78
CA PHE A 21 16.29 -11.20 -26.62
C PHE A 21 14.94 -10.56 -26.22
N ALA A 22 14.15 -10.11 -27.21
CA ALA A 22 12.81 -9.57 -26.97
C ALA A 22 11.84 -10.62 -26.39
N VAL A 23 11.89 -11.87 -26.86
CA VAL A 23 11.09 -12.99 -26.33
C VAL A 23 11.55 -13.39 -24.92
N LEU A 24 12.86 -13.44 -24.67
CA LEU A 24 13.42 -13.77 -23.34
C LEU A 24 13.11 -12.68 -22.31
N SER A 25 13.21 -11.40 -22.69
CA SER A 25 12.87 -10.29 -21.80
C SER A 25 11.38 -10.26 -21.48
N ARG A 26 10.49 -10.55 -22.44
CA ARG A 26 9.05 -10.71 -22.17
C ARG A 26 8.75 -11.88 -21.22
N LYS A 27 9.44 -13.03 -21.38
CA LYS A 27 9.31 -14.18 -20.45
C LYS A 27 9.83 -13.85 -19.04
N ARG A 28 10.95 -13.13 -18.92
CA ARG A 28 11.52 -12.72 -17.64
C ARG A 28 10.63 -11.67 -16.93
N GLN A 29 10.03 -10.75 -17.67
CA GLN A 29 9.06 -9.79 -17.14
C GLN A 29 7.77 -10.49 -16.67
N GLY A 30 7.29 -11.52 -17.37
CA GLY A 30 6.11 -12.30 -16.97
C GLY A 30 6.31 -13.11 -15.69
N ALA A 31 7.44 -13.77 -15.50
CA ALA A 31 7.70 -14.59 -14.30
C ALA A 31 8.11 -13.74 -13.07
N GLY A 32 8.89 -12.67 -13.28
CA GLY A 32 9.26 -11.71 -12.24
C GLY A 32 8.08 -10.81 -11.86
N GLY A 33 7.26 -10.43 -12.83
CA GLY A 33 6.04 -9.64 -12.63
C GLY A 33 5.02 -10.35 -11.74
N ARG A 34 4.73 -11.64 -12.00
CA ARG A 34 3.79 -12.44 -11.22
C ARG A 34 4.21 -12.57 -9.75
N ARG A 35 5.46 -12.98 -9.49
CA ARG A 35 5.97 -13.09 -8.12
C ARG A 35 6.04 -11.74 -7.42
N GLY A 36 6.38 -10.67 -8.15
CA GLY A 36 6.40 -9.30 -7.65
C GLY A 36 5.01 -8.81 -7.27
N LEU A 37 4.01 -9.01 -8.13
CA LEU A 37 2.62 -8.65 -7.86
C LEU A 37 2.05 -9.44 -6.68
N ARG A 38 2.23 -10.76 -6.65
CA ARG A 38 1.75 -11.59 -5.55
C ARG A 38 2.38 -11.19 -4.20
N ARG A 39 3.68 -10.87 -4.18
CA ARG A 39 4.35 -10.36 -2.97
C ARG A 39 3.84 -8.99 -2.56
N ARG A 40 3.62 -8.09 -3.53
CA ARG A 40 3.17 -6.72 -3.27
C ARG A 40 1.74 -6.68 -2.77
N PHE A 41 0.85 -7.44 -3.41
CA PHE A 41 -0.59 -7.38 -3.17
C PHE A 41 -1.07 -8.39 -2.13
N GLY A 42 -0.30 -9.45 -1.84
CA GLY A 42 -0.70 -10.46 -0.85
C GLY A 42 -2.12 -10.97 -1.07
N PRO A 43 -3.03 -10.83 -0.07
CA PRO A 43 -4.43 -11.29 -0.17
C PRO A 43 -5.23 -10.61 -1.29
N GLU A 44 -4.87 -9.37 -1.66
CA GLU A 44 -5.52 -8.66 -2.76
C GLU A 44 -5.23 -9.30 -4.13
N TYR A 45 -4.09 -9.98 -4.29
CA TYR A 45 -3.81 -10.74 -5.51
C TYR A 45 -4.81 -11.88 -5.69
N ASP A 46 -5.02 -12.69 -4.64
CA ASP A 46 -5.95 -13.82 -4.69
C ASP A 46 -7.40 -13.34 -4.89
N ARG A 47 -7.77 -12.20 -4.29
CA ARG A 47 -9.04 -11.53 -4.53
C ARG A 47 -9.19 -11.05 -5.99
N ALA A 48 -8.16 -10.48 -6.58
CA ALA A 48 -8.20 -10.08 -7.99
C ALA A 48 -8.37 -11.29 -8.90
N VAL A 49 -7.68 -12.40 -8.62
CA VAL A 49 -7.86 -13.67 -9.35
C VAL A 49 -9.30 -14.17 -9.24
N ALA A 50 -9.89 -14.15 -8.04
CA ALA A 50 -11.28 -14.55 -7.84
C ALA A 50 -12.27 -13.66 -8.62
N ARG A 51 -12.04 -12.34 -8.68
CA ARG A 51 -12.86 -11.38 -9.47
C ARG A 51 -12.80 -11.62 -10.99
N HIS A 52 -11.74 -12.23 -11.47
CA HIS A 52 -11.56 -12.58 -12.87
C HIS A 52 -11.79 -14.08 -13.13
N ASP A 53 -12.65 -14.72 -12.34
CA ASP A 53 -13.04 -16.14 -12.51
C ASP A 53 -11.86 -17.11 -12.62
N GLY A 54 -10.76 -16.81 -11.91
CA GLY A 54 -9.53 -17.61 -11.93
C GLY A 54 -8.54 -17.23 -13.05
N ASP A 55 -8.87 -16.28 -13.94
CA ASP A 55 -7.92 -15.81 -14.97
C ASP A 55 -6.81 -14.95 -14.33
N THR A 56 -5.72 -15.61 -14.00
CA THR A 56 -4.54 -14.97 -13.42
C THR A 56 -3.93 -13.88 -14.30
N LYS A 57 -4.02 -14.02 -15.64
CA LYS A 57 -3.48 -13.01 -16.56
C LYS A 57 -4.34 -11.76 -16.59
N ALA A 58 -5.66 -11.91 -16.52
CA ALA A 58 -6.58 -10.78 -16.41
C ALA A 58 -6.39 -10.05 -15.07
N ALA A 59 -6.29 -10.79 -13.97
CA ALA A 59 -6.02 -10.25 -12.64
C ALA A 59 -4.67 -9.49 -12.58
N GLU A 60 -3.62 -10.05 -13.17
CA GLU A 60 -2.29 -9.41 -13.23
C GLU A 60 -2.29 -8.13 -14.06
N ARG A 61 -3.08 -8.08 -15.15
CA ARG A 61 -3.28 -6.85 -15.92
C ARG A 61 -4.00 -5.78 -15.10
N ASP A 62 -5.10 -6.13 -14.44
CA ASP A 62 -5.85 -5.23 -13.55
C ASP A 62 -4.94 -4.65 -12.46
N LEU A 63 -4.23 -5.50 -11.72
CA LEU A 63 -3.29 -5.06 -10.68
C LEU A 63 -2.15 -4.19 -11.26
N GLY A 64 -1.65 -4.52 -12.46
CA GLY A 64 -0.66 -3.73 -13.17
C GLY A 64 -1.17 -2.33 -13.53
N GLU A 65 -2.43 -2.21 -13.98
CA GLU A 65 -3.06 -0.92 -14.29
C GLU A 65 -3.27 -0.09 -13.02
N ARG A 66 -3.64 -0.71 -11.88
CA ARG A 66 -3.71 0.00 -10.59
C ARG A 66 -2.35 0.57 -10.18
N VAL A 67 -1.28 -0.23 -10.33
CA VAL A 67 0.09 0.25 -10.07
C VAL A 67 0.47 1.41 -10.98
N LYS A 68 0.10 1.38 -12.27
CA LYS A 68 0.36 2.49 -13.18
C LYS A 68 -0.38 3.77 -12.78
N ARG A 69 -1.66 3.65 -12.40
CA ARG A 69 -2.49 4.79 -12.00
C ARG A 69 -2.07 5.39 -10.66
N HIS A 70 -1.83 4.55 -9.66
CA HIS A 70 -1.68 4.98 -8.27
C HIS A 70 -0.30 4.76 -7.66
N GLY A 71 0.61 4.03 -8.34
CA GLY A 71 1.91 3.65 -7.77
C GLY A 71 2.85 4.84 -7.49
N SER A 72 2.64 5.97 -8.16
CA SER A 72 3.40 7.22 -7.96
C SER A 72 2.77 8.16 -6.91
N LEU A 73 1.61 7.80 -6.35
CA LEU A 73 0.94 8.59 -5.34
C LEU A 73 1.87 8.75 -4.12
N ARG A 74 2.03 9.99 -3.66
CA ARG A 74 2.79 10.30 -2.45
C ARG A 74 1.83 10.70 -1.36
N THR A 75 1.92 10.00 -0.23
CA THR A 75 1.07 10.30 0.92
C THR A 75 1.47 11.62 1.57
N ARG A 76 0.49 12.37 2.05
CA ARG A 76 0.68 13.61 2.80
C ARG A 76 0.72 13.29 4.29
N PRO A 77 1.59 13.95 5.06
CA PRO A 77 1.57 13.82 6.51
C PRO A 77 0.30 14.47 7.10
N LEU A 78 -0.27 13.84 8.13
CA LEU A 78 -1.34 14.45 8.92
C LEU A 78 -0.74 15.34 10.01
N ALA A 79 -1.33 16.50 10.24
CA ALA A 79 -0.98 17.34 11.40
C ALA A 79 -1.25 16.57 12.72
N PRO A 80 -0.46 16.78 13.79
CA PRO A 80 -0.66 16.09 15.06
C PRO A 80 -2.09 16.20 15.60
N ALA A 81 -2.66 17.39 15.57
CA ALA A 81 -4.04 17.64 16.03
C ALA A 81 -5.08 16.85 15.21
N ALA A 82 -4.91 16.77 13.88
CA ALA A 82 -5.80 15.96 13.03
C ALA A 82 -5.71 14.46 13.33
N ARG A 83 -4.51 13.96 13.66
CA ARG A 83 -4.33 12.57 14.09
C ARG A 83 -5.07 12.26 15.38
N GLU A 84 -4.96 13.13 16.36
CA GLU A 84 -5.65 13.03 17.65
C GLU A 84 -7.16 13.07 17.46
N GLU A 85 -7.66 13.99 16.63
CA GLU A 85 -9.08 14.09 16.28
C GLU A 85 -9.61 12.81 15.63
N TYR A 86 -8.93 12.29 14.59
CA TYR A 86 -9.34 11.05 13.94
C TYR A 86 -9.30 9.86 14.91
N ALA A 87 -8.27 9.77 15.77
CA ALA A 87 -8.17 8.71 16.77
C ALA A 87 -9.32 8.78 17.79
N ALA A 88 -9.66 9.98 18.25
CA ALA A 88 -10.79 10.19 19.17
C ALA A 88 -12.14 9.80 18.52
N ARG A 89 -12.37 10.21 17.27
CA ARG A 89 -13.59 9.83 16.53
C ARG A 89 -13.67 8.32 16.31
N TRP A 90 -12.55 7.66 16.04
CA TRP A 90 -12.51 6.20 15.94
C TRP A 90 -12.90 5.52 17.25
N THR A 91 -12.41 6.03 18.39
CA THR A 91 -12.78 5.51 19.73
C THR A 91 -14.27 5.65 19.96
N VAL A 92 -14.86 6.81 19.66
CA VAL A 92 -16.31 7.03 19.77
C VAL A 92 -17.10 6.07 18.88
N ALA A 93 -16.64 5.81 17.66
CA ALA A 93 -17.29 4.84 16.79
C ALA A 93 -17.23 3.42 17.38
N GLN A 94 -16.10 3.03 17.99
CA GLN A 94 -15.98 1.73 18.66
C GLN A 94 -16.90 1.61 19.90
N GLU A 95 -17.02 2.66 20.71
CA GLU A 95 -17.93 2.70 21.86
C GLU A 95 -19.38 2.58 21.40
N ARG A 96 -19.76 3.31 20.34
CA ARG A 96 -21.10 3.26 19.75
C ARG A 96 -21.46 1.87 19.21
N PHE A 97 -20.47 1.04 18.87
CA PHE A 97 -20.70 -0.30 18.33
C PHE A 97 -21.54 -1.18 19.28
N VAL A 98 -21.47 -0.96 20.59
CA VAL A 98 -22.22 -1.75 21.59
C VAL A 98 -23.72 -1.56 21.43
N ASP A 99 -24.16 -0.32 21.22
CA ASP A 99 -25.59 0.03 21.15
C ASP A 99 -26.12 0.09 19.71
N SER A 100 -25.29 0.48 18.77
CA SER A 100 -25.66 0.71 17.37
C SER A 100 -24.54 0.23 16.41
N PRO A 101 -24.37 -1.08 16.22
CA PRO A 101 -23.26 -1.64 15.42
C PRO A 101 -23.20 -1.08 14.00
N ARG A 102 -24.35 -0.94 13.34
CA ARG A 102 -24.43 -0.44 11.97
C ARG A 102 -24.00 1.03 11.86
N GLU A 103 -24.46 1.89 12.76
CA GLU A 103 -24.07 3.30 12.78
C GLU A 103 -22.57 3.45 13.04
N ALA A 104 -22.02 2.59 13.90
CA ALA A 104 -20.59 2.54 14.15
C ALA A 104 -19.79 2.17 12.88
N LEU A 105 -20.29 1.23 12.06
CA LEU A 105 -19.65 0.89 10.80
C LEU A 105 -19.77 2.00 9.75
N ILE A 106 -20.91 2.67 9.67
CA ILE A 106 -21.09 3.83 8.78
C ILE A 106 -20.09 4.93 9.14
N GLU A 107 -19.90 5.22 10.43
CA GLU A 107 -18.91 6.19 10.86
C GLU A 107 -17.47 5.72 10.62
N ALA A 108 -17.17 4.42 10.83
CA ALA A 108 -15.85 3.87 10.54
C ALA A 108 -15.51 3.92 9.04
N ASP A 109 -16.47 3.61 8.17
CA ASP A 109 -16.34 3.73 6.71
C ASP A 109 -16.00 5.16 6.31
N ARG A 110 -16.79 6.11 6.82
CA ARG A 110 -16.59 7.53 6.58
C ARG A 110 -15.23 8.02 7.07
N LEU A 111 -14.83 7.63 8.29
CA LEU A 111 -13.54 8.01 8.87
C LEU A 111 -12.36 7.52 8.03
N ILE A 112 -12.39 6.25 7.58
CA ILE A 112 -11.32 5.72 6.74
C ILE A 112 -11.24 6.50 5.43
N ALA A 113 -12.38 6.78 4.80
CA ALA A 113 -12.43 7.54 3.56
C ALA A 113 -11.90 8.97 3.72
N GLU A 114 -12.25 9.65 4.82
CA GLU A 114 -11.78 11.00 5.14
C GLU A 114 -10.26 11.02 5.41
N VAL A 115 -9.76 10.09 6.23
CA VAL A 115 -8.32 9.97 6.51
C VAL A 115 -7.55 9.67 5.23
N ALA A 116 -8.03 8.75 4.39
CA ALA A 116 -7.42 8.46 3.11
C ALA A 116 -7.35 9.71 2.22
N GLY A 117 -8.44 10.46 2.08
CA GLY A 117 -8.46 11.71 1.34
C GLY A 117 -7.49 12.76 1.90
N ALA A 118 -7.44 12.94 3.23
CA ALA A 118 -6.50 13.83 3.90
C ALA A 118 -5.04 13.40 3.64
N ARG A 119 -4.78 12.10 3.50
CA ARG A 119 -3.48 11.51 3.16
C ARG A 119 -3.13 11.64 1.67
N GLY A 120 -4.04 12.13 0.83
CA GLY A 120 -3.83 12.35 -0.60
C GLY A 120 -4.27 11.21 -1.51
N PHE A 121 -4.96 10.21 -0.99
CA PHE A 121 -5.68 9.23 -1.79
C PHE A 121 -6.91 9.86 -2.46
N PRO A 122 -7.50 9.25 -3.51
CA PRO A 122 -8.77 9.70 -4.07
C PRO A 122 -9.82 9.95 -2.97
N ASP A 123 -10.74 10.88 -3.22
CA ASP A 123 -11.74 11.28 -2.22
C ASP A 123 -12.85 10.21 -2.05
N ALA A 124 -13.64 10.37 -0.98
CA ALA A 124 -14.74 9.47 -0.63
C ALA A 124 -15.83 9.34 -1.71
N GLY A 125 -15.99 10.35 -2.57
CA GLY A 125 -16.97 10.32 -3.67
C GLY A 125 -16.62 9.34 -4.78
N HIS A 126 -15.38 8.82 -4.79
CA HIS A 126 -14.85 7.89 -5.78
C HIS A 126 -14.33 6.62 -5.10
N TYR A 127 -15.21 5.92 -4.37
CA TYR A 127 -14.86 4.76 -3.55
C TYR A 127 -13.97 3.73 -4.27
N GLU A 128 -14.35 3.29 -5.48
CA GLU A 128 -13.59 2.27 -6.21
C GLU A 128 -12.16 2.74 -6.54
N ASP A 129 -12.00 4.00 -6.93
CA ASP A 129 -10.69 4.58 -7.23
C ASP A 129 -9.84 4.74 -5.95
N GLN A 130 -10.48 5.14 -4.84
CA GLN A 130 -9.84 5.20 -3.53
C GLN A 130 -9.37 3.82 -3.07
N VAL A 131 -10.22 2.80 -3.19
CA VAL A 131 -9.89 1.42 -2.83
C VAL A 131 -8.80 0.85 -3.74
N ASP A 132 -8.82 1.15 -5.03
CA ASP A 132 -7.76 0.74 -5.95
C ASP A 132 -6.42 1.37 -5.56
N ALA A 133 -6.40 2.66 -5.24
CA ALA A 133 -5.21 3.35 -4.76
C ALA A 133 -4.71 2.76 -3.42
N LEU A 134 -5.61 2.57 -2.46
CA LEU A 134 -5.30 1.93 -1.18
C LEU A 134 -4.78 0.50 -1.35
N SER A 135 -5.31 -0.26 -2.32
CA SER A 135 -4.83 -1.62 -2.61
C SER A 135 -3.39 -1.66 -3.10
N VAL A 136 -2.89 -0.58 -3.71
CA VAL A 136 -1.50 -0.46 -4.17
C VAL A 136 -0.53 -0.15 -3.02
N HIS A 137 -0.97 0.63 -2.03
CA HIS A 137 -0.14 1.11 -0.92
C HIS A 137 -0.35 0.32 0.38
N HIS A 138 -1.56 -0.18 0.63
CA HIS A 138 -1.98 -0.88 1.86
C HIS A 138 -2.67 -2.20 1.55
N ALA A 139 -2.15 -2.98 0.61
CA ALA A 139 -2.74 -4.23 0.11
C ALA A 139 -3.18 -5.21 1.20
N HIS A 140 -2.43 -5.28 2.30
CA HIS A 140 -2.71 -6.19 3.41
C HIS A 140 -3.87 -5.73 4.33
N HIS A 141 -4.25 -4.46 4.27
CA HIS A 141 -5.22 -3.85 5.18
C HIS A 141 -6.52 -3.41 4.49
N VAL A 142 -6.49 -3.18 3.17
CA VAL A 142 -7.65 -2.67 2.41
C VAL A 142 -8.87 -3.59 2.47
N HIS A 143 -8.66 -4.88 2.76
CA HIS A 143 -9.74 -5.85 2.88
C HIS A 143 -10.77 -5.50 3.98
N GLY A 144 -10.28 -5.06 5.14
CA GLY A 144 -11.14 -4.61 6.25
C GLY A 144 -12.02 -3.42 5.85
N TYR A 145 -11.47 -2.46 5.12
CA TYR A 145 -12.24 -1.32 4.61
C TYR A 145 -13.37 -1.74 3.67
N ARG A 146 -13.10 -2.68 2.75
CA ARG A 146 -14.15 -3.23 1.89
C ARG A 146 -15.27 -3.93 2.66
N LYS A 147 -14.93 -4.63 3.75
CA LYS A 147 -15.93 -5.28 4.61
C LYS A 147 -16.80 -4.26 5.32
N VAL A 148 -16.18 -3.23 5.92
CA VAL A 148 -16.92 -2.15 6.59
C VAL A 148 -17.83 -1.43 5.61
N HIS A 149 -17.32 -1.05 4.43
CA HIS A 149 -18.11 -0.36 3.41
C HIS A 149 -19.33 -1.18 2.98
N ARG A 150 -19.14 -2.47 2.71
CA ARG A 150 -20.25 -3.36 2.37
C ARG A 150 -21.28 -3.44 3.49
N ALA A 151 -20.83 -3.69 4.73
CA ALA A 151 -21.71 -3.80 5.88
C ALA A 151 -22.44 -2.48 6.21
N ALA A 152 -21.84 -1.33 5.90
CA ALA A 152 -22.48 -0.01 6.02
C ALA A 152 -23.60 0.19 4.99
N LEU A 153 -23.45 -0.38 3.79
CA LEU A 153 -24.46 -0.27 2.71
C LEU A 153 -25.56 -1.32 2.81
N ASP A 154 -25.29 -2.50 3.38
CA ASP A 154 -26.26 -3.58 3.49
C ASP A 154 -27.42 -3.17 4.40
N THR A 155 -28.66 -3.45 3.94
CA THR A 155 -29.87 -3.27 4.75
C THR A 155 -30.27 -4.63 5.32
N PRO A 156 -30.16 -4.88 6.64
CA PRO A 156 -30.46 -6.18 7.21
C PRO A 156 -31.96 -6.51 7.10
N GLY A 157 -32.28 -7.73 6.67
CA GLY A 157 -33.58 -8.34 6.93
C GLY A 157 -33.75 -8.68 8.42
N ALA A 158 -34.98 -8.74 8.91
CA ALA A 158 -35.30 -8.84 10.34
C ALA A 158 -34.81 -10.12 11.06
N GLU A 159 -34.37 -11.16 10.36
CA GLU A 159 -33.98 -12.46 10.94
C GLU A 159 -32.45 -12.67 11.10
N GLU A 160 -31.60 -11.79 10.56
CA GLU A 160 -30.15 -11.96 10.49
C GLU A 160 -29.35 -11.23 11.59
N HIS A 161 -30.00 -10.65 12.60
CA HIS A 161 -29.35 -9.68 13.51
C HIS A 161 -28.14 -10.20 14.31
N ARG A 162 -28.08 -11.47 14.70
CA ARG A 162 -26.96 -11.97 15.53
C ARG A 162 -25.74 -12.36 14.70
N ALA A 163 -25.92 -13.08 13.62
CA ALA A 163 -24.82 -13.43 12.70
C ALA A 163 -24.24 -12.14 12.09
N GLY A 164 -25.10 -11.21 11.68
CA GLY A 164 -24.72 -9.91 11.16
C GLY A 164 -23.90 -9.06 12.14
N THR A 165 -24.18 -9.12 13.45
CA THR A 165 -23.41 -8.35 14.45
C THR A 165 -21.99 -8.86 14.62
N GLU A 166 -21.77 -10.16 14.59
CA GLU A 166 -20.41 -10.73 14.65
C GLU A 166 -19.60 -10.43 13.38
N GLU A 167 -20.24 -10.47 12.21
CA GLU A 167 -19.61 -10.05 10.96
C GLU A 167 -19.24 -8.57 10.98
N MET A 168 -20.14 -7.72 11.48
CA MET A 168 -19.87 -6.29 11.67
C MET A 168 -18.71 -6.05 12.63
N ARG A 169 -18.63 -6.81 13.73
CA ARG A 169 -17.53 -6.74 14.68
C ARG A 169 -16.19 -7.14 14.02
N ALA A 170 -16.18 -8.24 13.29
CA ALA A 170 -15.01 -8.68 12.54
C ALA A 170 -14.57 -7.63 11.51
N ALA A 171 -15.52 -7.04 10.78
CA ALA A 171 -15.25 -5.97 9.83
C ALA A 171 -14.62 -4.74 10.51
N MET A 172 -15.15 -4.31 11.66
CA MET A 172 -14.61 -3.18 12.43
C MET A 172 -13.17 -3.44 12.91
N ILE A 173 -12.89 -4.65 13.41
CA ILE A 173 -11.55 -5.06 13.86
C ILE A 173 -10.56 -5.07 12.69
N GLU A 174 -10.93 -5.65 11.55
CA GLU A 174 -10.07 -5.69 10.37
C GLU A 174 -9.83 -4.30 9.78
N ALA A 175 -10.85 -3.45 9.74
CA ALA A 175 -10.74 -2.08 9.24
C ALA A 175 -9.83 -1.19 10.10
N ARG A 176 -9.74 -1.49 11.41
CA ARG A 176 -8.82 -0.83 12.35
C ARG A 176 -7.38 -0.84 11.85
N ALA A 177 -6.94 -1.94 11.27
CA ALA A 177 -5.56 -2.07 10.79
C ALA A 177 -5.24 -1.06 9.66
N LEU A 178 -6.18 -0.82 8.74
CA LEU A 178 -6.01 0.21 7.71
C LEU A 178 -6.06 1.63 8.32
N PHE A 179 -7.03 1.89 9.19
CA PHE A 179 -7.15 3.18 9.88
C PHE A 179 -5.84 3.53 10.61
N ASP A 180 -5.32 2.60 11.41
CA ASP A 180 -4.08 2.78 12.14
C ASP A 180 -2.89 3.02 11.21
N ALA A 181 -2.79 2.29 10.09
CA ALA A 181 -1.75 2.52 9.09
C ALA A 181 -1.83 3.93 8.51
N LEU A 182 -3.03 4.40 8.13
CA LEU A 182 -3.25 5.73 7.57
C LEU A 182 -2.95 6.85 8.58
N VAL A 183 -3.26 6.66 9.86
CA VAL A 183 -3.02 7.67 10.91
C VAL A 183 -1.56 7.69 11.36
N LYS A 184 -0.89 6.53 11.46
CA LYS A 184 0.47 6.38 12.02
C LYS A 184 1.60 6.62 11.02
N GLU A 185 1.37 6.45 9.73
CA GLU A 185 2.40 6.53 8.69
C GLU A 185 2.98 7.93 8.55
N GLN A 186 3.99 8.28 9.37
CA GLN A 186 4.65 9.59 9.34
C GLN A 186 6.18 9.56 9.43
N HIS A 187 6.83 8.39 9.48
CA HIS A 187 8.19 8.38 10.05
C HIS A 187 9.27 7.74 9.18
N THR A 188 9.26 7.82 7.85
CA THR A 188 10.34 7.17 7.10
C THR A 188 11.28 8.09 6.32
N ASP A 189 10.88 9.30 5.97
CA ASP A 189 11.74 10.15 5.12
C ASP A 189 12.34 11.38 5.82
N ALA A 190 11.76 11.87 6.92
CA ALA A 190 12.27 13.04 7.62
C ALA A 190 13.34 12.69 8.68
N ASP A 191 13.23 11.56 9.35
CA ASP A 191 14.18 11.15 10.40
C ASP A 191 15.46 10.57 9.82
N ALA A 192 15.41 9.90 8.67
CA ALA A 192 16.61 9.46 7.97
C ALA A 192 17.49 10.63 7.47
N ALA A 193 16.87 11.78 7.19
CA ALA A 193 17.60 12.98 6.77
C ALA A 193 18.19 13.77 7.96
N HIS A 194 17.67 13.59 9.17
CA HIS A 194 18.11 14.31 10.36
C HIS A 194 19.22 13.58 11.12
N ASP A 195 19.20 12.25 11.15
CA ASP A 195 20.23 11.44 11.83
C ASP A 195 21.58 11.44 11.08
N GLY A 196 21.57 11.71 9.76
CA GLY A 196 22.78 11.84 8.95
C GLY A 196 23.61 13.12 9.17
N ARG A 197 23.14 14.12 9.94
CA ARG A 197 23.81 15.42 10.14
C ARG A 197 24.57 15.58 11.45
N HIS A 198 24.45 14.67 12.39
CA HIS A 198 25.15 14.77 13.70
C HIS A 198 26.35 13.84 13.88
N GLY A 199 26.79 13.12 12.83
CA GLY A 199 27.88 12.15 12.90
C GLY A 199 29.31 12.65 12.57
N THR A 200 29.53 13.93 12.28
CA THR A 200 30.85 14.41 11.88
C THR A 200 31.29 15.69 12.63
N HIS A 201 31.54 15.59 13.91
CA HIS A 201 32.54 16.46 14.58
C HIS A 201 32.89 15.92 15.97
N LYS A 202 33.96 15.12 16.05
CA LYS A 202 35.00 15.18 17.08
C LYS A 202 36.02 14.06 16.88
N ARG A 203 36.98 14.33 16.02
CA ARG A 203 38.32 13.77 16.14
C ARG A 203 39.30 14.90 15.85
N SER A 204 39.93 15.42 16.84
CA SER A 204 41.23 16.07 16.88
C SER A 204 41.35 16.63 18.30
N THR A 205 42.33 16.48 19.07
CA THR A 205 43.75 16.28 18.96
C THR A 205 44.23 15.95 20.35
N GLY A 206 45.04 14.92 20.50
CA GLY A 206 45.88 14.75 21.68
C GLY A 206 47.00 15.74 21.61
N ILE A 207 47.35 16.37 22.71
CA ILE A 207 48.66 16.92 22.95
C ILE A 207 49.05 16.56 24.38
N THR A 208 50.10 15.73 24.44
CA THR A 208 51.02 15.52 25.53
C THR A 208 51.44 16.83 26.19
N HIS A 209 51.42 16.89 27.49
CA HIS A 209 52.47 17.64 28.21
C HIS A 209 52.94 16.89 29.46
N LYS A 210 54.19 16.68 29.39
CA LYS A 210 55.16 16.09 30.28
C LYS A 210 55.47 17.06 31.40
N GLY A 211 55.60 16.57 32.61
CA GLY A 211 56.72 16.89 33.45
C GLY A 211 56.56 17.94 34.51
N VAL A 212 57.12 17.58 35.57
CA VAL A 212 58.04 18.23 36.54
C VAL A 212 57.47 18.42 37.94
N GLN A 213 57.87 17.54 38.78
CA GLN A 213 58.54 17.63 40.09
C GLN A 213 58.50 19.01 40.75
N HIS A 214 58.15 19.06 41.99
CA HIS A 214 58.90 19.45 43.19
C HIS A 214 57.94 19.85 44.31
N GLY A 215 58.31 19.37 45.47
CA GLY A 215 58.07 19.91 46.79
C GLY A 215 57.54 18.87 47.75
#